data_dce2c5e3392369b0af450e6bc336fafb
#
_entry.id   dce2c5e3392369b0af450e6bc336fafb
#
_cell.length_a   1.000
_cell.length_b   1.000
_cell.length_c   1.000
_cell.angle_alpha   90.00
_cell.angle_beta   90.00
_cell.angle_gamma   90.00
#
_symmetry.space_group_name_H-M   'P 1'
#
loop_
_entity.id
_entity.type
_entity.pdbx_description
1 polymer ?
#
loop_
_entity_poly.entity_id
_entity_poly.type
_entity_poly.pdbx_seq_one_letter_code
_entity_poly.pdbx_strand_id
1 'polypeptide(L)'
;MRKPRVVVTYIEAGMGHIVSAKAISDALKKNYGDKLDIYDLYLAEKSPILEKYQKNLVNDVKKSNKNPAYSSFQFFCMNLFGRSSTLKLTHGTVFLDATKEMYKVFAKLRPDIIIN
;
A
#
# COMPACT_ATOMS: atom_id res chain seq x y z
N MET A 1 1.88 24.88 -17.64
CA MET A 1 2.38 23.65 -16.99
C MET A 1 1.27 23.06 -16.12
N ARG A 2 1.12 21.76 -16.12
CA ARG A 2 0.23 21.10 -15.17
C ARG A 2 0.80 21.16 -13.75
N LYS A 3 -0.07 21.18 -12.76
CA LYS A 3 0.36 21.06 -11.36
C LYS A 3 0.96 19.66 -11.12
N PRO A 4 2.01 19.54 -10.29
CA PRO A 4 2.53 18.24 -9.88
C PRO A 4 1.44 17.41 -9.17
N ARG A 5 1.34 16.12 -9.51
CA ARG A 5 0.39 15.20 -8.92
C ARG A 5 1.02 14.45 -7.77
N VAL A 6 0.44 14.61 -6.60
CA VAL A 6 0.82 13.88 -5.38
C VAL A 6 -0.27 12.87 -5.06
N VAL A 7 0.10 11.61 -4.97
CA VAL A 7 -0.82 10.53 -4.61
C VAL A 7 -0.45 10.03 -3.21
N VAL A 8 -1.37 10.14 -2.28
CA VAL A 8 -1.25 9.55 -0.94
C VAL A 8 -1.96 8.21 -0.95
N THR A 9 -1.19 7.14 -0.86
CA THR A 9 -1.73 5.78 -0.84
C THR A 9 -1.83 5.27 0.59
N TYR A 10 -2.83 4.44 0.85
CA TYR A 10 -2.96 3.76 2.12
C TYR A 10 -3.65 2.41 1.98
N ILE A 11 -3.38 1.55 2.95
CA ILE A 11 -4.00 0.24 3.11
C ILE A 11 -4.69 0.17 4.47
N GLU A 12 -5.72 -0.65 4.57
CA GLU A 12 -6.44 -0.90 5.82
C GLU A 12 -5.75 -2.03 6.61
N ALA A 13 -4.54 -1.75 7.11
CA ALA A 13 -3.80 -2.68 7.98
C ALA A 13 -3.91 -2.29 9.46
N GLY A 14 -4.84 -1.41 9.79
CA GLY A 14 -5.10 -0.84 11.10
C GLY A 14 -5.43 0.65 11.02
N MET A 15 -6.06 1.18 12.05
CA MET A 15 -6.49 2.59 12.08
C MET A 15 -5.34 3.58 11.94
N GLY A 16 -4.14 3.21 12.42
CA GLY A 16 -2.96 4.06 12.35
C GLY A 16 -2.59 4.48 10.94
N HIS A 17 -2.63 3.57 9.98
CA HIS A 17 -2.28 3.87 8.57
C HIS A 17 -3.28 4.83 7.92
N ILE A 18 -4.57 4.62 8.17
CA ILE A 18 -5.64 5.47 7.61
C ILE A 18 -5.55 6.89 8.19
N VAL A 19 -5.42 7.01 9.50
CA VAL A 19 -5.36 8.31 10.19
C VAL A 19 -4.13 9.09 9.76
N SER A 20 -2.96 8.44 9.69
CA SER A 20 -1.72 9.09 9.23
C SER A 20 -1.80 9.54 7.78
N ALA A 21 -2.32 8.72 6.87
CA ALA A 21 -2.48 9.07 5.47
C ALA A 21 -3.43 10.26 5.29
N LYS A 22 -4.55 10.27 5.99
CA LYS A 22 -5.50 11.40 5.97
C LYS A 22 -4.87 12.67 6.52
N ALA A 23 -4.15 12.59 7.64
CA ALA A 23 -3.48 13.76 8.22
C ALA A 23 -2.45 14.37 7.25
N ILE A 24 -1.66 13.53 6.57
CA ILE A 24 -0.71 13.98 5.55
C ILE A 24 -1.46 14.64 4.38
N SER A 25 -2.49 14.00 3.87
CA SER A 25 -3.27 14.52 2.75
C SER A 25 -3.92 15.87 3.08
N ASP A 26 -4.54 15.98 4.25
CA ASP A 26 -5.18 17.22 4.71
C ASP A 26 -4.16 18.35 4.90
N ALA A 27 -2.99 18.04 5.47
CA ALA A 27 -1.90 19.00 5.62
C ALA A 27 -1.37 19.49 4.26
N LEU A 28 -1.20 18.59 3.31
CA LEU A 28 -0.79 18.94 1.94
C LEU A 28 -1.84 19.81 1.24
N LYS A 29 -3.12 19.43 1.32
CA LYS A 29 -4.24 20.19 0.73
C LYS A 29 -4.33 21.60 1.31
N LYS A 30 -4.18 21.70 2.64
CA LYS A 30 -4.23 23.00 3.34
C LYS A 30 -3.08 23.95 2.96
N ASN A 31 -1.86 23.40 2.84
CA ASN A 31 -0.66 24.22 2.64
C ASN A 31 -0.28 24.41 1.18
N TYR A 32 -0.65 23.46 0.30
CA TYR A 32 -0.18 23.43 -1.08
C TYR A 32 -1.27 23.08 -2.12
N GLY A 33 -2.55 23.10 -1.75
CA GLY A 33 -3.65 22.75 -2.65
C GLY A 33 -3.79 23.66 -3.87
N ASP A 34 -3.27 24.87 -3.79
CA ASP A 34 -3.16 25.81 -4.93
C ASP A 34 -2.04 25.45 -5.91
N LYS A 35 -1.00 24.73 -5.45
CA LYS A 35 0.21 24.38 -6.21
C LYS A 35 0.28 22.91 -6.64
N LEU A 36 -0.40 22.02 -5.92
CA LEU A 36 -0.35 20.57 -6.13
C LEU A 36 -1.74 20.00 -6.40
N ASP A 37 -1.80 18.97 -7.27
CA ASP A 37 -2.97 18.12 -7.41
C ASP A 37 -2.80 16.91 -6.47
N ILE A 38 -3.61 16.86 -5.41
CA ILE A 38 -3.47 15.86 -4.34
C ILE A 38 -4.61 14.85 -4.42
N TYR A 39 -4.26 13.57 -4.55
CA TYR A 39 -5.18 12.45 -4.65
C TYR A 39 -5.00 11.49 -3.48
N ASP A 40 -6.10 11.18 -2.82
CA ASP A 40 -6.15 10.09 -1.84
C ASP A 40 -6.49 8.80 -2.57
N LEU A 41 -5.66 7.78 -2.42
CA LEU A 41 -5.80 6.52 -3.12
C LEU A 41 -5.89 5.34 -2.15
N TYR A 42 -7.11 4.85 -1.98
CA TYR A 42 -7.34 3.56 -1.33
C TYR A 42 -7.31 2.45 -2.39
N LEU A 43 -6.19 1.73 -2.43
CA LEU A 43 -5.90 0.77 -3.50
C LEU A 43 -6.95 -0.35 -3.60
N ALA A 44 -7.50 -0.81 -2.47
CA ALA A 44 -8.49 -1.88 -2.45
C ALA A 44 -9.78 -1.56 -3.22
N GLU A 45 -10.16 -0.29 -3.34
CA GLU A 45 -11.35 0.14 -4.10
C GLU A 45 -11.15 0.12 -5.62
N LYS A 46 -9.90 0.00 -6.09
CA LYS A 46 -9.59 0.13 -7.50
C LYS A 46 -9.70 -1.16 -8.31
N SER A 47 -9.66 -2.31 -7.65
CA SER A 47 -9.71 -3.61 -8.31
C SER A 47 -10.13 -4.71 -7.33
N PRO A 48 -10.93 -5.72 -7.78
CA PRO A 48 -11.26 -6.89 -6.97
C PRO A 48 -10.02 -7.68 -6.53
N ILE A 49 -8.97 -7.70 -7.34
CA ILE A 49 -7.69 -8.36 -7.02
C ILE A 49 -7.00 -7.64 -5.86
N LEU A 50 -6.95 -6.32 -5.89
CA LEU A 50 -6.38 -5.50 -4.82
C LEU A 50 -7.21 -5.61 -3.54
N GLU A 51 -8.53 -5.65 -3.63
CA GLU A 51 -9.42 -5.86 -2.50
C GLU A 51 -9.17 -7.23 -1.84
N LYS A 52 -9.05 -8.30 -2.63
CA LYS A 52 -8.73 -9.64 -2.13
C LYS A 52 -7.37 -9.68 -1.44
N TYR A 53 -6.37 -9.04 -2.05
CA TYR A 53 -5.03 -8.92 -1.46
C TYR A 53 -5.06 -8.19 -0.11
N GLN A 54 -5.79 -7.08 -0.04
CA GLN A 54 -6.00 -6.31 1.18
C GLN A 54 -6.67 -7.15 2.29
N LYS A 55 -7.73 -7.88 1.97
CA LYS A 55 -8.43 -8.77 2.91
C LYS A 55 -7.51 -9.86 3.46
N ASN A 56 -6.69 -10.46 2.61
CA ASN A 56 -5.73 -11.47 3.03
C ASN A 56 -4.69 -10.88 3.99
N LEU A 57 -4.15 -9.72 3.66
CA LEU A 57 -3.18 -9.01 4.52
C LEU A 57 -3.78 -8.70 5.90
N VAL A 58 -4.98 -8.16 5.96
CA VAL A 58 -5.68 -7.86 7.22
C VAL A 58 -5.92 -9.13 8.04
N ASN A 59 -6.31 -10.23 7.40
CA ASN A 59 -6.52 -11.51 8.07
C ASN A 59 -5.22 -12.07 8.65
N ASP A 60 -4.12 -11.96 7.91
CA ASP A 60 -2.80 -12.41 8.39
C ASP A 60 -2.33 -11.58 9.59
N VAL A 61 -2.52 -10.27 9.57
CA VAL A 61 -2.23 -9.40 10.72
C VAL A 61 -3.08 -9.80 11.94
N LYS A 62 -4.37 -10.06 11.76
CA LYS A 62 -5.27 -10.50 12.84
C LYS A 62 -4.85 -11.85 13.42
N LYS A 63 -4.44 -12.80 12.58
CA LYS A 63 -3.93 -14.11 13.02
C LYS A 63 -2.63 -13.96 13.81
N SER A 64 -1.71 -13.15 13.29
CA SER A 64 -0.44 -12.86 13.94
C SER A 64 -0.64 -12.26 15.34
N ASN A 65 -1.55 -11.31 15.47
CA ASN A 65 -1.86 -10.67 16.76
C ASN A 65 -2.50 -11.62 17.78
N LYS A 66 -3.21 -12.64 17.32
CA LYS A 66 -3.91 -13.61 18.20
C LYS A 66 -3.07 -14.84 18.56
N ASN A 67 -2.07 -15.16 17.75
CA ASN A 67 -1.28 -16.38 17.92
C ASN A 67 0.22 -16.08 17.90
N PRO A 68 0.87 -16.07 19.09
CA PRO A 68 2.31 -15.81 19.19
C PRO A 68 3.18 -16.79 18.41
N ALA A 69 2.79 -18.07 18.32
CA ALA A 69 3.52 -19.08 17.55
C ALA A 69 3.48 -18.77 16.05
N TYR A 70 2.32 -18.35 15.53
CA TYR A 70 2.16 -17.93 14.15
C TYR A 70 3.00 -16.67 13.86
N SER A 71 2.98 -15.69 14.76
CA SER A 71 3.79 -14.49 14.66
C SER A 71 5.29 -14.80 14.62
N SER A 72 5.76 -15.68 15.50
CA SER A 72 7.17 -16.11 15.54
C SER A 72 7.59 -16.85 14.27
N PHE A 73 6.72 -17.72 13.75
CA PHE A 73 6.95 -18.41 12.48
C PHE A 73 7.00 -17.44 11.30
N GLN A 74 6.09 -16.49 11.24
CA GLN A 74 6.07 -15.43 10.23
C GLN A 74 7.36 -14.62 10.27
N PHE A 75 7.80 -14.20 11.45
CA PHE A 75 9.04 -13.44 11.64
C PHE A 75 10.27 -14.25 11.21
N PHE A 76 10.32 -15.53 11.55
CA PHE A 76 11.37 -16.45 11.08
C PHE A 76 11.40 -16.54 9.54
N CYS A 77 10.24 -16.74 8.90
CA CYS A 77 10.15 -16.78 7.44
C CYS A 77 10.59 -15.45 6.80
N MET A 78 10.18 -14.32 7.35
CA MET A 78 10.61 -13.01 6.85
C MET A 78 12.12 -12.80 6.96
N ASN A 79 12.75 -13.24 8.06
CA ASN A 79 14.20 -13.16 8.20
C ASN A 79 14.95 -14.10 7.25
N LEU A 80 14.42 -15.30 7.02
CA LEU A 80 15.05 -16.30 6.15
C LEU A 80 14.89 -15.92 4.67
N PHE A 81 13.70 -15.46 4.27
CA PHE A 81 13.33 -15.16 2.89
C PHE A 81 13.30 -13.67 2.56
N GLY A 82 13.51 -12.80 3.54
CA GLY A 82 13.45 -11.34 3.39
C GLY A 82 14.63 -10.70 2.65
N ARG A 83 15.49 -11.49 2.03
CA ARG A 83 16.56 -10.97 1.18
C ARG A 83 15.98 -10.36 -0.09
N SER A 84 16.61 -9.31 -0.57
CA SER A 84 16.16 -8.52 -1.73
C SER A 84 15.85 -9.36 -2.98
N SER A 85 16.62 -10.42 -3.23
CA SER A 85 16.40 -11.35 -4.35
C SER A 85 15.11 -12.16 -4.19
N THR A 86 14.80 -12.61 -2.97
CA THR A 86 13.59 -13.37 -2.66
C THR A 86 12.35 -12.48 -2.73
N LEU A 87 12.45 -11.22 -2.28
CA LEU A 87 11.37 -10.25 -2.41
C LEU A 87 11.05 -9.97 -3.87
N LYS A 88 12.05 -9.80 -4.72
CA LYS A 88 11.84 -9.64 -6.17
C LYS A 88 11.17 -10.84 -6.80
N LEU A 89 11.59 -12.05 -6.43
CA LEU A 89 10.98 -13.28 -6.92
C LEU A 89 9.52 -13.41 -6.45
N THR A 90 9.25 -13.11 -5.18
CA THR A 90 7.92 -13.19 -4.59
C THR A 90 6.96 -12.20 -5.25
N HIS A 91 7.40 -10.95 -5.47
CA HIS A 91 6.60 -9.95 -6.20
C HIS A 91 6.41 -10.30 -7.67
N GLY A 92 7.41 -10.93 -8.30
CA GLY A 92 7.35 -11.36 -9.70
C GLY A 92 6.54 -12.62 -9.93
N THR A 93 6.12 -13.35 -8.88
CA THR A 93 5.37 -14.61 -8.98
C THR A 93 4.07 -14.58 -8.18
N VAL A 94 4.15 -14.60 -6.85
CA VAL A 94 3.00 -14.74 -5.95
C VAL A 94 2.11 -13.49 -5.96
N PHE A 95 2.73 -12.29 -6.04
CA PHE A 95 2.02 -11.02 -6.04
C PHE A 95 1.93 -10.36 -7.43
N LEU A 96 2.19 -11.12 -8.48
CA LEU A 96 2.25 -10.59 -9.84
C LEU A 96 0.96 -9.89 -10.26
N ASP A 97 -0.19 -10.48 -9.95
CA ASP A 97 -1.48 -9.93 -10.34
C ASP A 97 -1.78 -8.62 -9.60
N ALA A 98 -1.51 -8.57 -8.28
CA ALA A 98 -1.65 -7.35 -7.49
C ALA A 98 -0.68 -6.27 -7.98
N THR A 99 0.55 -6.63 -8.31
CA THR A 99 1.57 -5.71 -8.84
C THR A 99 1.14 -5.12 -10.19
N LYS A 100 0.61 -5.95 -11.10
CA LYS A 100 0.08 -5.50 -12.39
C LYS A 100 -1.09 -4.55 -12.23
N GLU A 101 -2.01 -4.85 -11.32
CA GLU A 101 -3.16 -3.98 -11.04
C GLU A 101 -2.74 -2.63 -10.45
N MET A 102 -1.82 -2.63 -9.49
CA MET A 102 -1.23 -1.39 -8.96
C MET A 102 -0.56 -0.57 -10.07
N TYR A 103 0.22 -1.22 -10.93
CA TYR A 103 0.86 -0.55 -12.05
C TYR A 103 -0.16 0.12 -12.98
N LYS A 104 -1.26 -0.55 -13.31
CA LYS A 104 -2.33 0.04 -14.14
C LYS A 104 -2.93 1.29 -13.49
N VAL A 105 -3.18 1.25 -12.18
CA VAL A 105 -3.72 2.39 -11.44
C VAL A 105 -2.75 3.57 -11.49
N PHE A 106 -1.48 3.36 -11.20
CA PHE A 106 -0.47 4.41 -11.22
C PHE A 106 -0.17 4.92 -12.64
N ALA A 107 -0.15 4.04 -13.63
CA ALA A 107 0.02 4.44 -15.03
C ALA A 107 -1.12 5.35 -15.52
N LYS A 108 -2.36 5.12 -15.06
CA LYS A 108 -3.52 5.96 -15.35
C LYS A 108 -3.44 7.31 -14.63
N LEU A 109 -3.04 7.32 -13.37
CA LEU A 109 -2.95 8.55 -12.56
C LEU A 109 -1.74 9.41 -12.93
N ARG A 110 -0.66 8.80 -13.38
CA ARG A 110 0.63 9.45 -13.70
C ARG A 110 1.09 10.37 -12.56
N PRO A 111 1.29 9.84 -11.35
CA PRO A 111 1.77 10.66 -10.23
C PRO A 111 3.21 11.11 -10.45
N ASP A 112 3.51 12.32 -9.99
CA ASP A 112 4.89 12.81 -9.90
C ASP A 112 5.53 12.40 -8.57
N ILE A 113 4.71 12.28 -7.51
CA ILE A 113 5.12 11.85 -6.16
C ILE A 113 4.10 10.86 -5.62
N ILE A 114 4.59 9.79 -5.03
CA ILE A 114 3.78 8.81 -4.27
C ILE A 114 4.23 8.85 -2.82
N ILE A 115 3.28 9.02 -1.90
CA ILE A 115 3.46 8.94 -0.45
C ILE A 115 2.71 7.71 0.04
N ASN A 116 3.45 6.80 0.66
CA ASN A 116 2.91 5.54 1.19
C ASN A 116 3.31 5.35 2.65
#